data_dd455b037e2adfb85418c4cc966302b1
#
_entry.id   dd455b037e2adfb85418c4cc966302b1
#
_cell.length_a   1.000
_cell.length_b   1.000
_cell.length_c   1.000
_cell.angle_alpha   90.00
_cell.angle_beta   90.00
_cell.angle_gamma   90.00
#
_symmetry.space_group_name_H-M   'P 1'
#
loop_
_entity.id
_entity.type
_entity.pdbx_description
1 polymer ?
#
loop_
_entity_poly.entity_id
_entity_poly.type
_entity_poly.pdbx_seq_one_letter_code
_entity_poly.pdbx_strand_id
1 'polypeptide(L)'
;MIEHEVDIKAPDGAMKTFIYHPHHDGPHPIVLYLMDAPSIRPALKDMATRLSSAGYYVMLPYLFYRGGPFREFGASDEDMHARQELMGTVTKTNIIGDAEGLLAYAEGDSA
;
A
#
# COMPACT_ATOMS: atom_id res chain seq x y z
N MET A 1 -12.47 -3.32 13.39
CA MET A 1 -11.32 -3.02 12.51
C MET A 1 -11.37 -1.57 12.06
N ILE A 2 -10.25 -0.91 12.06
CA ILE A 2 -10.12 0.47 11.61
C ILE A 2 -9.43 0.48 10.25
N GLU A 3 -10.00 1.24 9.30
CA GLU A 3 -9.42 1.44 7.97
C GLU A 3 -9.25 2.93 7.73
N HIS A 4 -8.08 3.34 7.22
CA HIS A 4 -7.89 4.72 6.78
C HIS A 4 -6.88 4.81 5.63
N GLU A 5 -6.99 5.91 4.89
CA GLU A 5 -6.10 6.24 3.80
C GLU A 5 -5.19 7.37 4.24
N VAL A 6 -3.89 7.24 3.96
CA VAL A 6 -2.92 8.29 4.22
C VAL A 6 -1.97 8.43 3.04
N ASP A 7 -1.39 9.61 2.88
CA ASP A 7 -0.31 9.84 1.92
C ASP A 7 0.99 9.85 2.71
N ILE A 8 1.79 8.80 2.53
CA ILE A 8 3.03 8.62 3.26
C ILE A 8 4.18 9.21 2.45
N LYS A 9 5.03 10.00 3.10
CA LYS A 9 6.22 10.55 2.45
C LYS A 9 7.18 9.41 2.09
N ALA A 10 7.46 9.28 0.80
CA ALA A 10 8.36 8.28 0.25
C ALA A 10 9.47 8.98 -0.53
N PRO A 11 10.54 8.28 -0.96
CA PRO A 11 11.67 8.93 -1.63
C PRO A 11 11.32 9.81 -2.83
N ASP A 12 10.31 9.39 -3.61
CA ASP A 12 9.95 10.10 -4.85
C ASP A 12 8.60 10.79 -4.80
N GLY A 13 8.02 10.99 -3.63
CA GLY A 13 6.76 11.71 -3.48
C GLY A 13 5.86 11.19 -2.39
N ALA A 14 4.58 11.54 -2.47
CA ALA A 14 3.56 11.05 -1.54
C ALA A 14 2.97 9.75 -2.07
N MET A 15 3.03 8.70 -1.26
CA MET A 15 2.56 7.37 -1.60
C MET A 15 1.25 7.09 -0.86
N LYS A 16 0.13 7.02 -1.59
CA LYS A 16 -1.15 6.68 -0.97
C LYS A 16 -1.08 5.26 -0.41
N THR A 17 -1.45 5.13 0.85
CA THR A 17 -1.39 3.86 1.56
C THR A 17 -2.69 3.62 2.30
N PHE A 18 -3.25 2.42 2.15
CA PHE A 18 -4.42 2.00 2.91
C PHE A 18 -3.94 1.24 4.13
N ILE A 19 -4.37 1.68 5.31
CA ILE A 19 -3.95 1.11 6.58
C ILE A 19 -5.14 0.47 7.27
N TYR A 20 -4.95 -0.77 7.73
CA TYR A 20 -5.98 -1.55 8.43
C TYR A 20 -5.39 -2.05 9.73
N HIS A 21 -6.08 -1.84 10.83
CA HIS A 21 -5.63 -2.36 12.13
C HIS A 21 -6.81 -2.63 13.06
N PRO A 22 -6.61 -3.46 14.11
CA PRO A 22 -7.67 -3.74 15.08
C PRO A 22 -8.08 -2.49 15.88
N HIS A 23 -9.29 -2.53 16.45
CA HIS A 23 -9.81 -1.45 17.30
C HIS A 23 -9.12 -1.35 18.65
N HIS A 24 -8.63 -2.48 19.19
CA HIS A 24 -8.04 -2.50 20.50
C HIS A 24 -6.62 -1.93 20.48
N ASP A 25 -6.11 -1.59 21.66
CA ASP A 25 -4.83 -0.91 21.79
C ASP A 25 -3.68 -1.69 21.17
N GLY A 26 -2.82 -0.94 20.47
CA GLY A 26 -1.57 -1.45 19.93
C GLY A 26 -0.43 -1.33 20.92
N PRO A 27 0.80 -1.49 20.42
CA PRO A 27 1.11 -1.74 19.01
C PRO A 27 0.80 -3.16 18.55
N HIS A 28 0.57 -3.29 17.24
CA HIS A 28 0.33 -4.58 16.59
C HIS A 28 1.48 -4.90 15.64
N PRO A 29 1.77 -6.19 15.38
CA PRO A 29 2.78 -6.56 14.37
C PRO A 29 2.44 -5.98 13.01
N ILE A 30 3.46 -5.48 12.30
CA ILE A 30 3.30 -4.81 11.01
C ILE A 30 3.38 -5.84 9.88
N VAL A 31 2.45 -5.73 8.92
CA VAL A 31 2.49 -6.46 7.66
C VAL A 31 2.52 -5.45 6.53
N LEU A 32 3.59 -5.47 5.74
CA LEU A 32 3.66 -4.71 4.50
C LEU A 32 3.07 -5.58 3.40
N TYR A 33 1.82 -5.30 3.04
CA TYR A 33 1.09 -6.07 2.03
C TYR A 33 1.26 -5.38 0.68
N LEU A 34 2.24 -5.85 -0.09
CA LEU A 34 2.57 -5.25 -1.37
C LEU A 34 1.54 -5.65 -2.43
N MET A 35 1.11 -4.66 -3.22
CA MET A 35 0.18 -4.91 -4.31
C MET A 35 0.82 -5.75 -5.41
N ASP A 36 -0.02 -6.40 -6.22
CA ASP A 36 0.43 -7.16 -7.39
C ASP A 36 0.29 -6.33 -8.68
N ALA A 37 0.53 -6.96 -9.84
CA ALA A 37 0.49 -6.28 -11.14
C ALA A 37 -0.81 -5.52 -11.41
N PRO A 38 -2.01 -6.04 -11.07
CA PRO A 38 -3.25 -5.28 -11.23
C PRO A 38 -3.41 -4.11 -10.27
N SER A 39 -2.43 -3.83 -9.40
CA SER A 39 -2.47 -2.75 -8.42
C SER A 39 -3.52 -3.00 -7.33
N ILE A 40 -3.86 -1.95 -6.57
CA ILE A 40 -4.81 -2.06 -5.46
C ILE A 40 -6.21 -2.20 -6.02
N ARG A 41 -6.93 -3.21 -5.56
CA ARG A 41 -8.29 -3.52 -5.98
C ARG A 41 -9.06 -4.13 -4.80
N PRO A 42 -10.41 -4.25 -4.91
CA PRO A 42 -11.21 -4.76 -3.78
C PRO A 42 -10.72 -6.09 -3.20
N ALA A 43 -10.23 -7.01 -4.03
CA ALA A 43 -9.72 -8.30 -3.54
C ALA A 43 -8.53 -8.13 -2.59
N LEU A 44 -7.62 -7.17 -2.86
CA LEU A 44 -6.49 -6.90 -1.98
C LEU A 44 -6.95 -6.23 -0.69
N LYS A 45 -7.92 -5.33 -0.77
CA LYS A 45 -8.49 -4.67 0.41
C LYS A 45 -9.19 -5.68 1.32
N ASP A 46 -9.90 -6.64 0.74
CA ASP A 46 -10.54 -7.71 1.50
C ASP A 46 -9.50 -8.57 2.22
N MET A 47 -8.42 -8.92 1.56
CA MET A 47 -7.34 -9.69 2.18
C MET A 47 -6.66 -8.91 3.30
N ALA A 48 -6.40 -7.61 3.10
CA ALA A 48 -5.85 -6.75 4.13
C ALA A 48 -6.77 -6.69 5.36
N THR A 49 -8.07 -6.61 5.14
CA THR A 49 -9.07 -6.65 6.20
C THR A 49 -8.98 -7.94 7.00
N ARG A 50 -8.84 -9.07 6.34
CA ARG A 50 -8.71 -10.38 7.00
C ARG A 50 -7.43 -10.46 7.84
N LEU A 51 -6.31 -9.96 7.32
CA LEU A 51 -5.04 -9.91 8.06
C LEU A 51 -5.18 -9.04 9.30
N SER A 52 -5.81 -7.87 9.17
CA SER A 52 -6.06 -6.97 10.29
C SER A 52 -6.92 -7.65 11.35
N SER A 53 -7.94 -8.40 10.96
CA SER A 53 -8.81 -9.13 11.87
C SER A 53 -8.05 -10.21 12.65
N ALA A 54 -6.91 -10.66 12.14
CA ALA A 54 -6.03 -11.61 12.84
C ALA A 54 -5.06 -10.92 13.80
N GLY A 55 -5.11 -9.61 13.94
CA GLY A 55 -4.30 -8.85 14.91
C GLY A 55 -3.11 -8.11 14.34
N TYR A 56 -3.09 -7.86 13.02
CA TYR A 56 -1.96 -7.18 12.37
C TYR A 56 -2.28 -5.74 11.99
N TYR A 57 -1.23 -4.92 12.00
CA TYR A 57 -1.24 -3.58 11.44
C TYR A 57 -0.82 -3.72 9.98
N VAL A 58 -1.76 -3.61 9.05
CA VAL A 58 -1.53 -3.90 7.65
C VAL A 58 -1.40 -2.61 6.86
N MET A 59 -0.33 -2.49 6.08
CA MET A 59 -0.09 -1.36 5.19
C MET A 59 -0.13 -1.86 3.74
N LEU A 60 -1.04 -1.30 2.96
CA LEU A 60 -1.22 -1.62 1.54
C LEU A 60 -0.90 -0.38 0.72
N PRO A 61 0.35 -0.20 0.28
CA PRO A 61 0.76 1.01 -0.44
C PRO A 61 0.48 0.93 -1.93
N TYR A 62 0.18 2.08 -2.53
CA TYR A 62 0.11 2.23 -3.97
C TYR A 62 1.52 2.42 -4.52
N LEU A 63 2.12 1.37 -5.03
CA LEU A 63 3.53 1.38 -5.46
C LEU A 63 3.77 2.10 -6.80
N PHE A 64 2.69 2.45 -7.52
CA PHE A 64 2.80 3.17 -8.79
C PHE A 64 2.80 4.70 -8.62
N TYR A 65 3.01 5.21 -7.40
CA TYR A 65 2.87 6.65 -7.11
C TYR A 65 3.84 7.53 -7.93
N ARG A 66 4.95 6.97 -8.39
CA ARG A 66 5.91 7.71 -9.22
C ARG A 66 5.34 8.09 -10.59
N GLY A 67 4.38 7.34 -11.08
CA GLY A 67 3.74 7.59 -12.37
C GLY A 67 2.48 8.44 -12.30
N GLY A 68 2.07 8.88 -11.11
CA GLY A 68 0.89 9.71 -10.94
C GLY A 68 0.08 9.35 -9.70
N PRO A 69 -1.07 10.03 -9.50
CA PRO A 69 -1.92 9.77 -8.35
C PRO A 69 -2.57 8.38 -8.42
N PHE A 70 -3.06 7.93 -7.28
CA PHE A 70 -3.72 6.63 -7.17
C PHE A 70 -4.87 6.50 -8.17
N ARG A 71 -4.93 5.35 -8.82
CA ARG A 71 -6.06 4.97 -9.68
C ARG A 71 -6.23 3.45 -9.65
N GLU A 72 -7.45 3.02 -9.91
CA GLU A 72 -7.73 1.61 -10.12
C GLU A 72 -7.64 1.30 -11.63
N PHE A 73 -7.20 0.09 -11.96
CA PHE A 73 -7.02 -0.31 -13.35
C PHE A 73 -8.06 -1.36 -13.73
N GLY A 74 -8.71 -1.16 -14.87
CA GLY A 74 -9.63 -2.11 -15.45
C GLY A 74 -8.94 -3.09 -16.40
N ALA A 75 -9.74 -3.78 -17.20
CA ALA A 75 -9.26 -4.76 -18.16
C ALA A 75 -9.10 -4.20 -19.59
N SER A 76 -9.28 -2.88 -19.80
CA SER A 76 -9.11 -2.27 -21.11
C SER A 76 -7.65 -2.33 -21.56
N ASP A 77 -7.44 -2.28 -22.89
CA ASP A 77 -6.08 -2.27 -23.43
C ASP A 77 -5.28 -1.05 -22.96
N GLU A 78 -5.93 0.10 -22.85
CA GLU A 78 -5.31 1.33 -22.34
C GLU A 78 -4.84 1.15 -20.89
N ASP A 79 -5.68 0.58 -20.04
CA ASP A 79 -5.34 0.34 -18.65
C ASP A 79 -4.22 -0.69 -18.51
N MET A 80 -4.25 -1.75 -19.31
CA MET A 80 -3.20 -2.75 -19.31
C MET A 80 -1.87 -2.16 -19.74
N HIS A 81 -1.87 -1.28 -20.75
CA HIS A 81 -0.66 -0.61 -21.24
C HIS A 81 -0.11 0.35 -20.19
N ALA A 82 -0.99 1.18 -19.60
CA ALA A 82 -0.59 2.11 -18.53
C ALA A 82 0.01 1.36 -17.34
N ARG A 83 -0.59 0.24 -16.96
CA ARG A 83 -0.11 -0.59 -15.86
C ARG A 83 1.27 -1.16 -16.16
N GLN A 84 1.53 -1.62 -17.39
CA GLN A 84 2.83 -2.13 -17.78
C GLN A 84 3.91 -1.06 -17.68
N GLU A 85 3.61 0.16 -18.09
CA GLU A 85 4.55 1.29 -17.97
C GLU A 85 4.86 1.57 -16.51
N LEU A 86 3.84 1.59 -15.66
CA LEU A 86 4.01 1.86 -14.23
C LEU A 86 4.75 0.73 -13.51
N MET A 87 4.59 -0.50 -13.93
CA MET A 87 5.34 -1.62 -13.39
C MET A 87 6.85 -1.44 -13.56
N GLY A 88 7.28 -0.75 -14.60
CA GLY A 88 8.70 -0.44 -14.82
C GLY A 88 9.29 0.47 -13.75
N THR A 89 8.45 1.18 -12.99
CA THR A 89 8.92 2.03 -11.88
C THR A 89 9.10 1.26 -10.58
N VAL A 90 8.59 0.03 -10.51
CA VAL A 90 8.66 -0.81 -9.31
C VAL A 90 9.91 -1.68 -9.41
N THR A 91 11.04 -1.14 -8.96
CA THR A 91 12.33 -1.84 -8.95
C THR A 91 12.66 -2.30 -7.53
N LYS A 92 13.61 -3.21 -7.40
CA LYS A 92 14.08 -3.66 -6.09
C LYS A 92 14.51 -2.48 -5.20
N THR A 93 15.28 -1.55 -5.76
CA THR A 93 15.75 -0.37 -5.02
C THR A 93 14.59 0.52 -4.60
N ASN A 94 13.63 0.74 -5.50
CA ASN A 94 12.47 1.57 -5.20
C ASN A 94 11.57 0.94 -4.13
N ILE A 95 11.36 -0.36 -4.18
CA ILE A 95 10.57 -1.08 -3.18
C ILE A 95 11.21 -0.96 -1.80
N ILE A 96 12.53 -1.11 -1.71
CA ILE A 96 13.25 -1.00 -0.43
C ILE A 96 13.10 0.41 0.15
N GLY A 97 13.28 1.44 -0.66
CA GLY A 97 13.10 2.83 -0.21
C GLY A 97 11.68 3.13 0.23
N ASP A 98 10.70 2.62 -0.50
CA ASP A 98 9.29 2.79 -0.16
C ASP A 98 8.95 2.06 1.15
N ALA A 99 9.48 0.85 1.35
CA ALA A 99 9.27 0.09 2.57
C ALA A 99 9.87 0.82 3.79
N GLU A 100 11.02 1.46 3.63
CA GLU A 100 11.62 2.27 4.70
C GLU A 100 10.71 3.43 5.09
N GLY A 101 10.09 4.10 4.11
CA GLY A 101 9.12 5.16 4.36
C GLY A 101 7.89 4.67 5.10
N LEU A 102 7.39 3.49 4.74
CA LEU A 102 6.25 2.87 5.42
C LEU A 102 6.58 2.55 6.88
N LEU A 103 7.74 1.96 7.13
CA LEU A 103 8.16 1.61 8.48
C LEU A 103 8.37 2.85 9.34
N ALA A 104 8.93 3.92 8.77
CA ALA A 104 9.11 5.18 9.50
C ALA A 104 7.76 5.78 9.90
N TYR A 105 6.76 5.72 9.03
CA TYR A 105 5.40 6.15 9.38
C TYR A 105 4.82 5.31 10.51
N ALA A 106 4.96 3.98 10.42
CA ALA A 106 4.40 3.06 11.41
C ALA A 106 5.01 3.26 12.81
N GLU A 107 6.29 3.62 12.89
CA GLU A 107 6.96 3.91 14.17
C GLU A 107 6.30 5.09 14.88
N GLY A 108 5.72 6.04 14.16
CA GLY A 108 5.02 7.18 14.74
C GLY A 108 3.56 6.91 15.06
N ASP A 109 3.05 5.73 14.76
CA ASP A 109 1.65 5.35 14.98
C ASP A 109 1.57 4.35 16.15
N SER A 110 0.73 4.65 17.12
CA SER A 110 0.58 3.81 18.33
C SER A 110 -0.25 2.54 18.09
N ALA A 111 -0.88 2.38 16.93
CA ALA A 111 -1.76 1.24 16.62
C ALA A 111 -1.02 -0.08 16.32
#